data_a8d4e4ccede7b8efa3cb93da4a1ce936
#
_entry.id   a8d4e4ccede7b8efa3cb93da4a1ce936
#
_cell.length_a   1.000
_cell.length_b   1.000
_cell.length_c   1.000
_cell.angle_alpha   90.00
_cell.angle_beta   90.00
_cell.angle_gamma   90.00
#
_symmetry.space_group_name_H-M   'P 1'
#
loop_
_entity.id
_entity.type
_entity.pdbx_description
1 polymer ?
#
loop_
_entity_poly.entity_id
_entity_poly.type
_entity_poly.pdbx_seq_one_letter_code
_entity_poly.pdbx_strand_id
1 'polypeptide(L)' 'MSQVDEILADAQAPRRKSKVENWIEEHPEDGATYLEVMRRGLAEGRAFAHLHAASQRALGGPSVSPQVAKPIVVRLLDAD' A
#
# COMPACT_ATOMS: atom_id res chain seq x y z
N MET A 1 30.57 12.20 -17.88
CA MET A 1 29.44 12.17 -16.94
C MET A 1 29.94 11.79 -15.58
N SER A 2 29.45 12.46 -14.56
CA SER A 2 29.87 12.17 -13.20
C SER A 2 29.10 10.98 -12.65
N GLN A 3 29.70 10.27 -11.72
CA GLN A 3 29.06 9.17 -11.02
C GLN A 3 27.81 9.64 -10.27
N VAL A 4 27.80 10.90 -9.85
CA VAL A 4 26.63 11.50 -9.20
C VAL A 4 25.43 11.51 -10.12
N ASP A 5 25.60 11.85 -11.40
CA ASP A 5 24.52 11.87 -12.37
C ASP A 5 23.95 10.47 -12.62
N GLU A 6 24.81 9.46 -12.64
CA GLU A 6 24.37 8.06 -12.79
C GLU A 6 23.55 7.60 -11.60
N ILE A 7 23.96 7.95 -10.40
CA ILE A 7 23.24 7.60 -9.17
C ILE A 7 21.89 8.31 -9.13
N LEU A 8 21.85 9.59 -9.49
CA LEU A 8 20.61 10.35 -9.51
C LEU A 8 19.62 9.81 -10.57
N ALA A 9 20.14 9.46 -11.73
CA ALA A 9 19.30 8.87 -12.78
C ALA A 9 18.70 7.55 -12.33
N ASP A 10 19.48 6.72 -11.65
CA ASP A 10 19.03 5.45 -11.12
C ASP A 10 18.00 5.65 -10.01
N ALA A 11 18.21 6.65 -9.15
CA ALA A 11 17.28 6.99 -8.07
C ALA A 11 15.95 7.55 -8.61
N GLN A 12 15.98 8.11 -9.82
CA GLN A 12 14.78 8.63 -10.47
C GLN A 12 14.11 7.62 -11.39
N ALA A 13 14.63 6.41 -11.50
CA ALA A 13 14.01 5.35 -12.27
C ALA A 13 12.59 5.10 -11.77
N PRO A 14 11.66 4.66 -12.64
CA PRO A 14 10.28 4.41 -12.22
C PRO A 14 10.26 3.50 -11.01
N ARG A 15 9.53 3.90 -10.00
CA ARG A 15 9.39 3.09 -8.79
C ARG A 15 8.73 1.77 -9.15
N ARG A 16 9.31 0.70 -8.68
CA ARG A 16 8.62 -0.59 -8.72
C ARG A 16 7.39 -0.47 -7.84
N LYS A 17 6.29 -1.01 -8.32
CA LYS A 17 5.08 -1.05 -7.50
C LYS A 17 5.36 -1.87 -6.25
N SER A 18 4.83 -1.41 -5.13
CA SER A 18 4.95 -2.13 -3.88
C SER A 18 4.13 -3.43 -3.94
N LYS A 19 4.38 -4.34 -3.00
CA LYS A 19 3.58 -5.56 -2.89
C LYS A 19 2.11 -5.24 -2.65
N VAL A 20 1.81 -4.18 -1.92
CA VAL A 20 0.44 -3.74 -1.68
C VAL A 20 -0.23 -3.31 -2.98
N GLU A 21 0.45 -2.48 -3.77
CA GLU A 21 -0.08 -2.02 -5.05
C GLU A 21 -0.26 -3.16 -6.03
N ASN A 22 0.71 -4.07 -6.11
CA ASN A 22 0.60 -5.25 -6.96
C ASN A 22 -0.57 -6.13 -6.56
N TRP A 23 -0.75 -6.35 -5.26
CA TRP A 23 -1.85 -7.16 -4.77
C TRP A 23 -3.20 -6.54 -5.14
N ILE A 24 -3.34 -5.21 -5.00
CA ILE A 24 -4.56 -4.51 -5.36
C ILE A 24 -4.86 -4.64 -6.85
N GLU A 25 -3.84 -4.57 -7.71
CA GLU A 25 -4.02 -4.73 -9.15
C GLU A 25 -4.39 -6.15 -9.53
N GLU A 26 -3.79 -7.14 -8.88
CA GLU A 26 -4.08 -8.55 -9.14
C GLU A 26 -5.46 -8.97 -8.61
N HIS A 27 -5.96 -8.27 -7.60
CA HIS A 27 -7.24 -8.55 -6.96
C HIS A 27 -8.08 -7.27 -6.92
N PRO A 28 -8.62 -6.80 -8.06
CA PRO A 28 -9.30 -5.51 -8.11
C PRO A 28 -10.50 -5.41 -7.18
N GLU A 29 -11.28 -6.46 -7.03
CA GLU A 29 -12.42 -6.44 -6.12
C GLU A 29 -11.99 -6.44 -4.66
N ASP A 30 -11.08 -7.35 -4.31
CA ASP A 30 -10.55 -7.44 -2.95
C ASP A 30 -9.73 -6.21 -2.59
N GLY A 31 -8.99 -5.67 -3.56
CA GLY A 31 -8.22 -4.44 -3.39
C GLY A 31 -9.12 -3.25 -3.08
N ALA A 32 -10.22 -3.12 -3.80
CA ALA A 32 -11.19 -2.06 -3.54
C ALA A 32 -11.81 -2.21 -2.15
N THR A 33 -12.15 -3.43 -1.75
CA THR A 33 -12.67 -3.72 -0.42
C THR A 33 -11.66 -3.37 0.66
N TYR A 34 -10.40 -3.75 0.46
CA TYR A 34 -9.32 -3.45 1.39
C TYR A 34 -9.19 -1.94 1.62
N LEU A 35 -9.14 -1.15 0.54
CA LEU A 35 -9.02 0.30 0.64
C LEU A 35 -10.22 0.92 1.33
N GLU A 36 -11.43 0.41 1.06
CA GLU A 36 -12.65 0.90 1.70
C GLU A 36 -12.65 0.61 3.20
N VAL A 37 -12.23 -0.59 3.59
CA VAL A 37 -12.07 -0.95 5.01
C VAL A 37 -11.09 0.01 5.69
N MET A 38 -9.98 0.31 5.05
CA MET A 38 -8.98 1.22 5.59
C MET A 38 -9.54 2.63 5.72
N ARG A 39 -10.22 3.13 4.70
CA ARG A 39 -10.79 4.47 4.72
C ARG A 39 -11.80 4.62 5.85
N ARG A 40 -12.76 3.71 5.93
CA ARG A 40 -13.80 3.77 6.95
C ARG A 40 -13.25 3.51 8.35
N GLY A 41 -12.41 2.49 8.49
CA GLY A 41 -11.85 2.13 9.78
C GLY A 41 -11.00 3.23 10.37
N LEU A 42 -10.14 3.85 9.57
CA LEU A 42 -9.31 4.94 10.04
C LEU A 42 -10.14 6.18 10.38
N ALA A 43 -11.19 6.45 9.60
CA ALA A 43 -12.13 7.54 9.90
C ALA A 43 -12.86 7.31 11.22
N GLU A 44 -13.10 6.06 11.61
CA GLU A 44 -13.72 5.69 12.88
C GLU A 44 -12.72 5.67 14.04
N GLY A 45 -11.44 5.94 13.78
CA GLY A 45 -10.41 5.92 14.79
C GLY A 45 -9.83 4.55 15.11
N ARG A 46 -10.08 3.55 14.27
CA ARG A 46 -9.54 2.20 14.46
C ARG A 46 -8.06 2.15 14.10
N ALA A 47 -7.32 1.28 14.77
CA ALA A 47 -5.88 1.12 14.52
C ALA A 47 -5.62 0.45 13.18
N PHE A 48 -4.70 1.00 12.41
CA PHE A 48 -4.33 0.45 11.10
C PHE A 48 -3.92 -1.03 11.19
N ALA A 49 -3.12 -1.38 12.19
CA ALA A 49 -2.64 -2.75 12.35
C ALA A 49 -3.78 -3.76 12.49
N HIS A 50 -4.83 -3.40 13.22
CA HIS A 50 -6.00 -4.26 13.40
C HIS A 50 -6.80 -4.39 12.11
N LEU A 51 -6.98 -3.28 11.39
CA LEU A 51 -7.68 -3.28 10.09
C LEU A 51 -6.93 -4.14 9.08
N HIS A 52 -5.62 -3.99 9.05
CA HIS A 52 -4.76 -4.75 8.14
C HIS A 52 -4.81 -6.25 8.42
N ALA A 53 -4.69 -6.65 9.69
CA ALA A 53 -4.75 -8.06 10.08
C ALA A 53 -6.11 -8.68 9.76
N ALA A 54 -7.20 -7.96 10.01
CA ALA A 54 -8.54 -8.43 9.68
C ALA A 54 -8.71 -8.61 8.17
N SER A 55 -8.19 -7.66 7.39
CA SER A 55 -8.23 -7.73 5.92
C SER A 55 -7.43 -8.92 5.38
N GLN A 56 -6.26 -9.17 5.95
CA GLN A 56 -5.45 -10.32 5.55
C GLN A 56 -6.19 -11.64 5.79
N ARG A 57 -6.91 -11.75 6.91
CA ARG A 57 -7.68 -12.96 7.21
C ARG A 57 -8.89 -13.12 6.29
N ALA A 58 -9.57 -12.02 5.99
CA ALA A 58 -10.78 -12.05 5.18
C ALA A 58 -10.50 -12.15 3.69
N LEU A 59 -9.48 -11.44 3.20
CA LEU A 59 -9.22 -11.28 1.77
C LEU A 59 -7.97 -12.03 1.30
N GLY A 60 -7.19 -12.55 2.23
CA GLY A 60 -5.97 -13.27 1.89
C GLY A 60 -4.76 -12.41 1.56
N GLY A 61 -4.80 -11.13 1.85
CA GLY A 61 -3.67 -10.24 1.58
C GLY A 61 -4.00 -8.79 1.87
N PRO A 62 -3.08 -7.86 1.61
CA PRO A 62 -1.71 -8.09 1.09
C PRO A 62 -0.77 -8.69 2.14
N SER A 63 0.15 -9.53 1.69
CA SER A 63 1.06 -10.30 2.58
C SER A 63 2.28 -9.48 2.98
N VAL A 64 2.05 -8.35 3.62
CA VAL A 64 3.12 -7.49 4.13
C VAL A 64 2.77 -7.06 5.56
N SER A 65 3.78 -6.60 6.31
CA SER A 65 3.52 -6.13 7.67
C SER A 65 2.73 -4.83 7.66
N PRO A 66 1.97 -4.53 8.73
CA PRO A 66 1.24 -3.25 8.82
C PRO A 66 2.16 -2.05 8.71
N GLN A 67 3.37 -2.14 9.24
CA GLN A 67 4.34 -1.06 9.18
C GLN A 67 4.76 -0.71 7.77
N VAL A 68 4.88 -1.72 6.91
CA VAL A 68 5.21 -1.53 5.49
C VAL A 68 3.99 -1.01 4.73
N ALA A 69 2.81 -1.55 5.02
CA ALA A 69 1.60 -1.22 4.28
C ALA A 69 1.08 0.19 4.59
N LYS A 70 1.21 0.65 5.84
CA LYS A 70 0.59 1.90 6.29
C LYS A 70 0.94 3.12 5.43
N PRO A 71 2.22 3.45 5.18
CA PRO A 71 2.54 4.63 4.38
C PRO A 71 2.04 4.51 2.94
N ILE A 72 2.01 3.31 2.40
CA ILE A 72 1.56 3.07 1.03
C ILE A 72 0.04 3.27 0.94
N VAL A 73 -0.70 2.70 1.89
CA VAL A 73 -2.16 2.80 1.91
C VAL A 73 -2.61 4.23 2.17
N VAL A 74 -1.99 4.92 3.11
CA VAL A 74 -2.30 6.32 3.41
C VAL A 74 -2.12 7.18 2.15
N ARG A 75 -1.03 6.96 1.42
CA ARG A 75 -0.78 7.67 0.17
C ARG A 75 -1.85 7.37 -0.89
N LEU A 76 -2.26 6.11 -1.02
CA LEU A 76 -3.29 5.71 -1.97
C LEU A 76 -4.65 6.33 -1.62
N LEU A 77 -4.98 6.41 -0.34
CA LEU A 77 -6.24 7.03 0.10
C LEU A 77 -6.22 8.54 -0.13
N ASP A 78 -5.08 9.19 0.07
CA ASP A 78 -4.94 10.63 -0.16
C ASP A 78 -4.98 11.00 -1.65
N ALA A 79 -4.64 10.06 -2.54
CA ALA A 79 -4.65 10.29 -3.97
C ALA A 79 -6.07 10.31 -4.56
N ASP A 80 -7.04 9.84 -3.83
CA ASP A 80 -8.45 9.89 -4.24
C ASP A 80 -9.08 11.25 -3.81
#